data_47af5dfd07261a18262ee93ac88572da
#
_entry.id   47af5dfd07261a18262ee93ac88572da
#
_cell.length_a   1.000
_cell.length_b   1.000
_cell.length_c   1.000
_cell.angle_alpha   90.00
_cell.angle_beta   90.00
_cell.angle_gamma   90.00
#
_symmetry.space_group_name_H-M   'P 1'
#
loop_
_entity.id
_entity.type
_entity.pdbx_description
1 polymer ?
#
loop_
_entity_poly.entity_id
_entity_poly.type
_entity_poly.pdbx_seq_one_letter_code
_entity_poly.pdbx_strand_id
1 'polypeptide(L)'
;MLEILLYAIPLGITLSFAAGPIFFVVIQTSITRSKTGAFILDLGAIAADILFILVAFFGSQSLIRSLRHNIWVGVASGLAIIIFGLYYIRKSRKGMQFREAMVLPKKRLLFLKGFLLNFLNVGVLFYWIATTVAIGSMLDHERDKMILFYSLTLGTYLLVDLFKIYFANRFKTRLQGRKIQVV
;
A
#
# COMPACT_ATOMS: atom_id res chain seq x y z
N MET A 1 -22.96 -11.23 1.22
CA MET A 1 -22.61 -10.02 0.47
C MET A 1 -22.42 -8.82 1.39
N LEU A 2 -23.36 -8.51 2.29
CA LEU A 2 -23.23 -7.37 3.23
C LEU A 2 -21.98 -7.48 4.10
N GLU A 3 -21.67 -8.64 4.63
CA GLU A 3 -20.47 -8.89 5.44
C GLU A 3 -19.18 -8.59 4.70
N ILE A 4 -19.09 -8.99 3.43
CA ILE A 4 -17.89 -8.72 2.61
C ILE A 4 -17.69 -7.21 2.44
N LEU A 5 -18.76 -6.44 2.20
CA LEU A 5 -18.70 -4.99 2.12
C LEU A 5 -18.26 -4.35 3.44
N LEU A 6 -18.79 -4.85 4.57
CA LEU A 6 -18.46 -4.34 5.91
C LEU A 6 -16.98 -4.54 6.28
N TYR A 7 -16.31 -5.53 5.72
CA TYR A 7 -14.87 -5.74 5.94
C TYR A 7 -14.01 -5.10 4.85
N ALA A 8 -14.39 -5.22 3.58
CA ALA A 8 -13.59 -4.77 2.45
C ALA A 8 -13.45 -3.24 2.40
N ILE A 9 -14.55 -2.50 2.62
CA ILE A 9 -14.55 -1.04 2.53
C ILE A 9 -13.68 -0.41 3.63
N PRO A 10 -13.86 -0.69 4.94
CA PRO A 10 -13.00 -0.13 5.98
C PRO A 10 -11.54 -0.52 5.80
N LEU A 11 -11.27 -1.75 5.34
CA LEU A 11 -9.92 -2.22 5.10
C LEU A 11 -9.25 -1.45 3.95
N GLY A 12 -9.97 -1.22 2.85
CA GLY A 12 -9.48 -0.42 1.73
C GLY A 12 -9.20 1.04 2.12
N ILE A 13 -10.09 1.64 2.94
CA ILE A 13 -9.85 2.98 3.49
C ILE A 13 -8.60 2.97 4.38
N THR A 14 -8.49 2.03 5.31
CA THR A 14 -7.35 1.93 6.22
C THR A 14 -6.05 1.73 5.45
N LEU A 15 -6.04 0.86 4.43
CA LEU A 15 -4.87 0.64 3.58
C LEU A 15 -4.44 1.92 2.86
N SER A 16 -5.39 2.70 2.37
CA SER A 16 -5.13 3.98 1.70
C SER A 16 -4.45 5.01 2.63
N PHE A 17 -4.76 4.99 3.92
CA PHE A 17 -4.14 5.88 4.92
C PHE A 17 -2.96 5.24 5.66
N ALA A 18 -2.62 4.00 5.36
CA ALA A 18 -1.43 3.38 5.94
C ALA A 18 -0.18 4.20 5.56
N ALA A 19 0.40 4.89 6.55
CA ALA A 19 1.48 5.87 6.36
C ALA A 19 2.82 5.19 6.05
N GLY A 20 2.86 4.44 4.96
CA GLY A 20 4.07 3.83 4.41
C GLY A 20 4.82 4.77 3.45
N PRO A 21 5.99 4.35 2.94
CA PRO A 21 6.77 5.14 1.98
C PRO A 21 5.98 5.55 0.75
N ILE A 22 5.08 4.69 0.26
CA ILE A 22 4.28 4.94 -0.94
C ILE A 22 3.29 6.09 -0.73
N PHE A 23 2.62 6.15 0.44
CA PHE A 23 1.67 7.19 0.79
C PHE A 23 2.28 8.59 0.60
N PHE A 24 3.46 8.82 1.18
CA PHE A 24 4.14 10.10 1.09
C PHE A 24 4.61 10.41 -0.33
N VAL A 25 5.12 9.40 -1.06
CA VAL A 25 5.62 9.59 -2.42
C VAL A 25 4.48 9.88 -3.40
N VAL A 26 3.29 9.28 -3.24
CA VAL A 26 2.09 9.60 -4.03
C VAL A 26 1.66 11.04 -3.81
N ILE A 27 1.51 11.47 -2.55
CA ILE A 27 1.13 12.85 -2.20
C ILE A 27 2.17 13.84 -2.74
N GLN A 28 3.46 13.59 -2.48
CA GLN A 28 4.54 14.42 -2.98
C GLN A 28 4.52 14.54 -4.50
N THR A 29 4.37 13.42 -5.21
CA THR A 29 4.33 13.40 -6.68
C THR A 29 3.14 14.19 -7.20
N SER A 30 1.99 14.11 -6.52
CA SER A 30 0.81 14.88 -6.88
C SER A 30 1.03 16.39 -6.73
N ILE A 31 1.68 16.82 -5.62
CA ILE A 31 1.97 18.23 -5.35
C ILE A 31 3.07 18.76 -6.27
N THR A 32 4.19 18.05 -6.38
CA THR A 32 5.39 18.56 -7.05
C THR A 32 5.35 18.38 -8.57
N ARG A 33 4.68 17.35 -9.06
CA ARG A 33 4.67 17.00 -10.48
C ARG A 33 3.27 17.12 -11.09
N SER A 34 2.46 16.05 -11.01
CA SER A 34 1.13 16.03 -11.60
C SER A 34 0.25 14.95 -10.97
N LYS A 35 -1.07 15.14 -11.08
CA LYS A 35 -2.07 14.12 -10.70
C LYS A 35 -1.83 12.81 -11.46
N THR A 36 -1.62 12.91 -12.78
CA THR A 36 -1.38 11.74 -13.64
C THR A 36 -0.11 10.99 -13.24
N GLY A 37 0.96 11.71 -12.88
CA GLY A 37 2.20 11.09 -12.41
C GLY A 37 2.02 10.35 -11.09
N ALA A 38 1.28 10.94 -10.15
CA ALA A 38 0.94 10.32 -8.87
C ALA A 38 0.07 9.08 -9.07
N PHE A 39 -0.94 9.16 -9.93
CA PHE A 39 -1.82 8.04 -10.27
C PHE A 39 -1.06 6.87 -10.90
N ILE A 40 -0.15 7.12 -11.84
CA ILE A 40 0.66 6.06 -12.47
C ILE A 40 1.58 5.39 -11.43
N LEU A 41 2.13 6.17 -10.52
CA LEU A 41 2.96 5.65 -9.43
C LEU A 41 2.12 4.78 -8.48
N ASP A 42 0.92 5.22 -8.15
CA ASP A 42 -0.04 4.48 -7.32
C ASP A 42 -0.50 3.16 -7.97
N LEU A 43 -0.78 3.18 -9.28
CA LEU A 43 -1.06 1.95 -10.04
C LEU A 43 0.10 0.94 -9.97
N GLY A 44 1.34 1.42 -9.91
CA GLY A 44 2.50 0.56 -9.67
C GLY A 44 2.45 -0.11 -8.29
N ALA A 45 2.05 0.63 -7.25
CA ALA A 45 1.89 0.08 -5.92
C ALA A 45 0.76 -0.97 -5.86
N ILE A 46 -0.38 -0.67 -6.48
CA ILE A 46 -1.51 -1.62 -6.57
C ILE A 46 -1.10 -2.91 -7.29
N ALA A 47 -0.27 -2.82 -8.33
CA ALA A 47 0.24 -4.01 -9.01
C ALA A 47 1.10 -4.89 -8.08
N ALA A 48 1.87 -4.30 -7.17
CA ALA A 48 2.58 -5.04 -6.13
C ALA A 48 1.62 -5.65 -5.09
N ASP A 49 0.57 -4.92 -4.69
CA ASP A 49 -0.47 -5.44 -3.81
C ASP A 49 -1.16 -6.67 -4.42
N ILE A 50 -1.54 -6.61 -5.69
CA ILE A 50 -2.14 -7.73 -6.42
C ILE A 50 -1.19 -8.94 -6.38
N LEU A 51 0.11 -8.73 -6.64
CA LEU A 51 1.09 -9.81 -6.56
C LEU A 51 1.16 -10.42 -5.16
N PHE A 52 1.16 -9.61 -4.11
CA PHE A 52 1.16 -10.08 -2.73
C PHE A 52 -0.13 -10.81 -2.35
N ILE A 53 -1.28 -10.34 -2.82
CA ILE A 53 -2.55 -11.04 -2.66
C ILE A 53 -2.49 -12.42 -3.31
N LEU A 54 -1.95 -12.52 -4.53
CA LEU A 54 -1.79 -13.81 -5.21
C LEU A 54 -0.87 -14.75 -4.41
N VAL A 55 0.28 -14.25 -3.96
CA VAL A 55 1.19 -15.02 -3.10
C VAL A 55 0.51 -15.46 -1.80
N ALA A 56 -0.21 -14.56 -1.14
CA ALA A 56 -0.93 -14.87 0.09
C ALA A 56 -2.07 -15.86 -0.15
N PHE A 57 -2.84 -15.69 -1.21
CA PHE A 57 -4.00 -16.54 -1.54
C PHE A 57 -3.57 -17.97 -1.87
N PHE A 58 -2.57 -18.13 -2.75
CA PHE A 58 -2.08 -19.46 -3.13
C PHE A 58 -1.14 -20.07 -2.06
N GLY A 59 -0.42 -19.24 -1.31
CA GLY A 59 0.50 -19.67 -0.25
C GLY A 59 -0.17 -19.95 1.09
N SER A 60 -1.35 -19.38 1.35
CA SER A 60 -2.00 -19.43 2.67
C SER A 60 -2.28 -20.86 3.15
N GLN A 61 -2.73 -21.75 2.28
CA GLN A 61 -3.06 -23.12 2.67
C GLN A 61 -1.82 -23.93 3.07
N SER A 62 -0.72 -23.79 2.37
CA SER A 62 0.55 -24.43 2.73
C SER A 62 1.19 -23.78 3.97
N LEU A 63 1.11 -22.44 4.09
CA LEU A 63 1.59 -21.72 5.26
C LEU A 63 0.80 -22.07 6.53
N ILE A 64 -0.52 -22.12 6.46
CA ILE A 64 -1.37 -22.49 7.60
C ILE A 64 -1.05 -23.91 8.08
N ARG A 65 -0.84 -24.86 7.17
CA ARG A 65 -0.43 -26.23 7.54
C ARG A 65 0.95 -26.23 8.21
N SER A 66 1.92 -25.49 7.66
CA SER A 66 3.27 -25.39 8.21
C SER A 66 3.32 -24.64 9.53
N LEU A 67 2.54 -23.57 9.70
CA LEU A 67 2.46 -22.78 10.94
C LEU A 67 1.79 -23.55 12.08
N ARG A 68 0.80 -24.41 11.79
CA ARG A 68 0.14 -25.24 12.83
C ARG A 68 1.05 -26.27 13.46
N HIS A 69 2.07 -26.73 12.74
CA HIS A 69 2.92 -27.83 13.18
C HIS A 69 4.34 -27.43 13.61
N ASN A 70 4.75 -26.17 13.42
CA ASN A 70 6.11 -25.77 13.71
C ASN A 70 6.19 -24.40 14.42
N ILE A 71 6.37 -24.46 15.74
CA ILE A 71 6.53 -23.27 16.60
C ILE A 71 7.67 -22.34 16.14
N TRP A 72 8.71 -22.90 15.54
CA TRP A 72 9.86 -22.14 15.05
C TRP A 72 9.53 -21.23 13.89
N VAL A 73 8.56 -21.62 13.04
CA VAL A 73 8.07 -20.76 11.95
C VAL A 73 7.32 -19.56 12.51
N GLY A 74 6.52 -19.76 13.56
CA GLY A 74 5.85 -18.67 14.27
C GLY A 74 6.84 -17.70 14.92
N VAL A 75 7.86 -18.23 15.61
CA VAL A 75 8.92 -17.44 16.23
C VAL A 75 9.74 -16.66 15.19
N ALA A 76 10.14 -17.31 14.10
CA ALA A 76 10.90 -16.67 13.02
C ALA A 76 10.10 -15.54 12.35
N SER A 77 8.80 -15.77 12.10
CA SER A 77 7.91 -14.75 11.54
C SER A 77 7.71 -13.57 12.48
N GLY A 78 7.54 -13.82 13.78
CA GLY A 78 7.42 -12.78 14.81
C GLY A 78 8.69 -11.94 14.92
N LEU A 79 9.86 -12.59 14.94
CA LEU A 79 11.16 -11.89 14.94
C LEU A 79 11.37 -11.06 13.68
N ALA A 80 11.00 -11.58 12.51
CA ALA A 80 11.08 -10.84 11.26
C ALA A 80 10.23 -9.55 11.32
N ILE A 81 8.99 -9.63 11.84
CA ILE A 81 8.11 -8.46 12.02
C ILE A 81 8.74 -7.43 12.96
N ILE A 82 9.30 -7.87 14.09
CA ILE A 82 9.96 -6.99 15.07
C ILE A 82 11.16 -6.29 14.45
N ILE A 83 12.05 -7.05 13.82
CA ILE A 83 13.26 -6.51 13.16
C ILE A 83 12.87 -5.48 12.09
N PHE A 84 11.85 -5.80 11.30
CA PHE A 84 11.33 -4.92 10.27
C PHE A 84 10.70 -3.65 10.85
N GLY A 85 9.90 -3.78 11.90
CA GLY A 85 9.32 -2.64 12.62
C GLY A 85 10.39 -1.70 13.17
N LEU A 86 11.43 -2.25 13.80
CA LEU A 86 12.58 -1.49 14.32
C LEU A 86 13.39 -0.81 13.19
N TYR A 87 13.61 -1.50 12.07
CA TYR A 87 14.24 -0.93 10.89
C TYR A 87 13.46 0.27 10.36
N TYR A 88 12.13 0.15 10.24
CA TYR A 88 11.25 1.25 9.78
C TYR A 88 11.24 2.44 10.73
N ILE A 89 11.18 2.20 12.03
CA ILE A 89 11.26 3.26 13.05
C ILE A 89 12.59 4.03 12.93
N ARG A 90 13.71 3.31 12.79
CA ARG A 90 15.03 3.93 12.62
C ARG A 90 15.14 4.72 11.30
N LYS A 91 14.59 4.19 10.22
CA LYS A 91 14.61 4.85 8.91
C LYS A 91 13.71 6.09 8.88
N SER A 92 12.57 6.06 9.55
CA SER A 92 11.64 7.18 9.66
C SER A 92 12.26 8.39 10.38
N ARG A 93 13.12 8.14 11.38
CA ARG A 93 13.82 9.20 12.14
C ARG A 93 14.85 9.98 11.31
N LYS A 94 15.31 9.47 10.17
CA LYS A 94 16.29 10.15 9.30
C LYS A 94 15.68 11.20 8.39
N GLY A 95 14.42 11.55 8.54
CA GLY A 95 13.71 12.57 7.78
C GLY A 95 13.64 12.25 6.27
N MET A 96 12.49 12.34 5.67
CA MET A 96 12.37 12.29 4.22
C MET A 96 12.93 13.58 3.64
N GLN A 97 14.14 13.53 3.09
CA GLN A 97 14.65 14.63 2.29
C GLN A 97 13.81 14.70 1.00
N PHE A 98 13.00 15.74 0.90
CA PHE A 98 12.29 16.10 -0.32
C PHE A 98 13.33 16.60 -1.35
N ARG A 99 13.96 15.68 -2.05
CA ARG A 99 14.87 16.03 -3.13
C ARG A 99 14.03 16.38 -4.35
N GLU A 100 14.00 17.64 -4.72
CA GLU A 100 13.42 18.11 -5.98
C GLU A 100 14.16 17.43 -7.15
N ALA A 101 13.54 16.43 -7.74
CA ALA A 101 14.03 15.86 -8.98
C ALA A 101 13.44 16.67 -10.14
N MET A 102 14.25 17.54 -10.72
CA MET A 102 13.91 18.47 -11.81
C MET A 102 13.56 17.80 -13.15
N VAL A 103 13.72 16.50 -13.30
CA VAL A 103 13.40 15.79 -14.55
C VAL A 103 12.17 14.95 -14.34
N LEU A 104 11.15 15.15 -15.18
CA LEU A 104 9.95 14.29 -15.23
C LEU A 104 10.37 12.89 -15.70
N PRO A 105 10.40 11.87 -14.84
CA PRO A 105 10.67 10.52 -15.28
C PRO A 105 9.56 10.07 -16.23
N LYS A 106 9.92 9.27 -17.23
CA LYS A 106 8.95 8.62 -18.13
C LYS A 106 7.88 7.92 -17.30
N LYS A 107 6.63 7.89 -17.78
CA LYS A 107 5.49 7.25 -17.08
C LYS A 107 5.83 5.84 -16.59
N ARG A 108 6.56 5.05 -17.41
CA ARG A 108 7.02 3.70 -17.04
C ARG A 108 7.90 3.67 -15.79
N LEU A 109 8.75 4.68 -15.60
CA LEU A 109 9.62 4.78 -14.44
C LEU A 109 8.83 5.16 -13.17
N LEU A 110 7.75 5.93 -13.30
CA LEU A 110 6.86 6.23 -12.17
C LEU A 110 6.12 4.96 -11.72
N PHE A 111 5.57 4.19 -12.66
CA PHE A 111 4.95 2.90 -12.37
C PHE A 111 5.93 1.96 -11.68
N LEU A 112 7.11 1.76 -12.26
CA LEU A 112 8.13 0.87 -11.69
C LEU A 112 8.58 1.36 -10.31
N LYS A 113 8.70 2.67 -10.10
CA LYS A 113 9.03 3.24 -8.81
C LYS A 113 7.95 2.92 -7.77
N GLY A 114 6.67 3.08 -8.11
CA GLY A 114 5.56 2.73 -7.23
C GLY A 114 5.55 1.24 -6.91
N PHE A 115 5.68 0.40 -7.94
CA PHE A 115 5.77 -1.05 -7.80
C PHE A 115 6.91 -1.45 -6.86
N LEU A 116 8.14 -1.00 -7.11
CA LEU A 116 9.29 -1.38 -6.30
C LEU A 116 9.21 -0.85 -4.86
N LEU A 117 8.70 0.37 -4.66
CA LEU A 117 8.54 0.92 -3.30
C LEU A 117 7.56 0.09 -2.46
N ASN A 118 6.50 -0.43 -3.09
CA ASN A 118 5.53 -1.27 -2.40
C ASN A 118 6.01 -2.73 -2.32
N PHE A 119 6.57 -3.25 -3.40
CA PHE A 119 7.10 -4.63 -3.47
C PHE A 119 8.25 -4.88 -2.48
N LEU A 120 9.14 -3.91 -2.30
CA LEU A 120 10.21 -3.99 -1.31
C LEU A 120 9.74 -3.68 0.12
N ASN A 121 8.46 -3.36 0.29
CA ASN A 121 7.85 -3.15 1.59
C ASN A 121 7.30 -4.47 2.15
N VAL A 122 8.16 -5.22 2.80
CA VAL A 122 7.81 -6.52 3.38
C VAL A 122 6.64 -6.43 4.38
N GLY A 123 6.43 -5.26 5.00
CA GLY A 123 5.25 -5.02 5.84
C GLY A 123 3.93 -5.17 5.09
N VAL A 124 3.89 -4.78 3.82
CA VAL A 124 2.69 -4.95 2.95
C VAL A 124 2.47 -6.43 2.62
N LEU A 125 3.53 -7.19 2.38
CA LEU A 125 3.41 -8.65 2.19
C LEU A 125 2.79 -9.31 3.44
N PHE A 126 3.30 -9.02 4.63
CA PHE A 126 2.74 -9.56 5.88
C PHE A 126 1.30 -9.09 6.12
N TYR A 127 0.99 -7.84 5.79
CA TYR A 127 -0.38 -7.33 5.85
C TYR A 127 -1.33 -8.19 4.99
N TRP A 128 -0.98 -8.47 3.73
CA TRP A 128 -1.81 -9.27 2.84
C TRP A 128 -1.90 -10.74 3.28
N ILE A 129 -0.81 -11.33 3.82
CA ILE A 129 -0.83 -12.68 4.38
C ILE A 129 -1.79 -12.72 5.59
N ALA A 130 -1.64 -11.81 6.54
CA ALA A 130 -2.49 -11.75 7.73
C ALA A 130 -3.97 -11.52 7.36
N THR A 131 -4.24 -10.60 6.44
CA THR A 131 -5.59 -10.32 5.92
C THR A 131 -6.18 -11.56 5.25
N THR A 132 -5.40 -12.26 4.41
CA THR A 132 -5.85 -13.46 3.71
C THR A 132 -6.21 -14.58 4.70
N VAL A 133 -5.41 -14.77 5.74
CA VAL A 133 -5.69 -15.78 6.78
C VAL A 133 -6.94 -15.42 7.58
N ALA A 134 -7.06 -14.16 8.03
CA ALA A 134 -8.18 -13.70 8.82
C ALA A 134 -9.51 -13.76 8.04
N ILE A 135 -9.53 -13.18 6.86
CA ILE A 135 -10.73 -13.12 6.00
C ILE A 135 -11.06 -14.51 5.43
N GLY A 136 -10.04 -15.30 5.10
CA GLY A 136 -10.25 -16.68 4.62
C GLY A 136 -11.01 -17.53 5.63
N SER A 137 -10.67 -17.45 6.92
CA SER A 137 -11.41 -18.17 7.97
C SER A 137 -12.85 -17.66 8.16
N MET A 138 -13.12 -16.36 7.90
CA MET A 138 -14.46 -15.77 8.02
C MET A 138 -15.35 -16.08 6.82
N LEU A 139 -14.75 -16.27 5.64
CA LEU A 139 -15.46 -16.54 4.39
C LEU A 139 -15.39 -18.03 3.98
N ASP A 140 -15.06 -18.93 4.92
CA ASP A 140 -14.94 -20.38 4.69
C ASP A 140 -13.99 -20.75 3.54
N HIS A 141 -13.01 -19.89 3.26
CA HIS A 141 -12.07 -20.01 2.14
C HIS A 141 -12.76 -20.14 0.76
N GLU A 142 -14.02 -19.68 0.63
CA GLU A 142 -14.71 -19.67 -0.65
C GLU A 142 -14.04 -18.71 -1.62
N ARG A 143 -13.56 -19.27 -2.73
CA ARG A 143 -12.76 -18.56 -3.72
C ARG A 143 -13.44 -17.30 -4.24
N ASP A 144 -14.72 -17.40 -4.61
CA ASP A 144 -15.46 -16.29 -5.22
C ASP A 144 -15.68 -15.15 -4.21
N LYS A 145 -15.96 -15.48 -2.95
CA LYS A 145 -16.08 -14.49 -1.87
C LYS A 145 -14.74 -13.78 -1.61
N MET A 146 -13.63 -14.52 -1.64
CA MET A 146 -12.28 -13.97 -1.47
C MET A 146 -11.91 -13.02 -2.61
N ILE A 147 -12.17 -13.42 -3.87
CA ILE A 147 -11.94 -12.56 -5.04
C ILE A 147 -12.77 -11.28 -4.95
N LEU A 148 -14.04 -11.39 -4.59
CA LEU A 148 -14.91 -10.23 -4.40
C LEU A 148 -14.37 -9.31 -3.30
N PHE A 149 -13.95 -9.87 -2.17
CA PHE A 149 -13.36 -9.13 -1.07
C PHE A 149 -12.12 -8.33 -1.51
N TYR A 150 -11.16 -8.96 -2.19
CA TYR A 150 -9.96 -8.26 -2.66
C TYR A 150 -10.28 -7.19 -3.69
N SER A 151 -11.20 -7.47 -4.61
CA SER A 151 -11.63 -6.50 -5.63
C SER A 151 -12.27 -5.27 -5.02
N LEU A 152 -13.13 -5.45 -4.02
CA LEU A 152 -13.76 -4.36 -3.28
C LEU A 152 -12.74 -3.58 -2.43
N THR A 153 -11.81 -4.28 -1.77
CA THR A 153 -10.77 -3.64 -0.96
C THR A 153 -9.85 -2.77 -1.82
N LEU A 154 -9.32 -3.32 -2.92
CA LEU A 154 -8.45 -2.58 -3.85
C LEU A 154 -9.23 -1.47 -4.58
N GLY A 155 -10.48 -1.70 -4.94
CA GLY A 155 -11.34 -0.69 -5.53
C GLY A 155 -11.57 0.49 -4.59
N THR A 156 -11.88 0.23 -3.33
CA THR A 156 -12.03 1.26 -2.29
C THR A 156 -10.72 1.99 -2.06
N TYR A 157 -9.61 1.26 -1.93
CA TYR A 157 -8.26 1.82 -1.81
C TYR A 157 -7.97 2.80 -2.96
N LEU A 158 -8.16 2.37 -4.20
CA LEU A 158 -7.93 3.19 -5.39
C LEU A 158 -8.81 4.44 -5.40
N LEU A 159 -10.10 4.32 -5.07
CA LEU A 159 -11.02 5.46 -5.01
C LEU A 159 -10.55 6.50 -3.98
N VAL A 160 -10.18 6.08 -2.78
CA VAL A 160 -9.68 6.97 -1.74
C VAL A 160 -8.36 7.62 -2.16
N ASP A 161 -7.47 6.89 -2.83
CA ASP A 161 -6.21 7.42 -3.33
C ASP A 161 -6.41 8.46 -4.44
N LEU A 162 -7.39 8.27 -5.32
CA LEU A 162 -7.79 9.28 -6.29
C LEU A 162 -8.24 10.58 -5.61
N PHE A 163 -9.03 10.49 -4.55
CA PHE A 163 -9.40 11.68 -3.75
C PHE A 163 -8.16 12.33 -3.12
N LYS A 164 -7.26 11.57 -2.50
CA LYS A 164 -6.02 12.10 -1.93
C LYS A 164 -5.16 12.82 -2.97
N ILE A 165 -4.96 12.19 -4.13
CA ILE A 165 -4.21 12.76 -5.25
C ILE A 165 -4.85 14.07 -5.73
N TYR A 166 -6.17 14.10 -5.86
CA TYR A 166 -6.89 15.29 -6.27
C TYR A 166 -6.73 16.44 -5.27
N PHE A 167 -6.96 16.18 -4.00
CA PHE A 167 -6.84 17.19 -2.94
C PHE A 167 -5.39 17.65 -2.76
N ALA A 168 -4.43 16.73 -2.74
CA ALA A 168 -3.02 17.07 -2.64
C ALA A 168 -2.57 18.00 -3.77
N ASN A 169 -3.01 17.76 -5.00
CA ASN A 169 -2.70 18.62 -6.13
C ASN A 169 -3.34 20.02 -6.02
N ARG A 170 -4.53 20.13 -5.44
CA ARG A 170 -5.19 21.42 -5.21
C ARG A 170 -4.43 22.30 -4.23
N PHE A 171 -3.72 21.71 -3.26
CA PHE A 171 -2.86 22.46 -2.34
C PHE A 171 -1.64 23.08 -3.04
N LYS A 172 -1.17 22.50 -4.15
CA LYS A 172 -0.08 23.06 -4.96
C LYS A 172 -0.36 24.50 -5.37
N THR A 173 -1.55 24.77 -5.87
CA THR A 173 -1.96 26.12 -6.33
C THR A 173 -1.99 27.14 -5.21
N ARG A 174 -2.35 26.72 -3.99
CA ARG A 174 -2.35 27.62 -2.81
C ARG A 174 -0.93 27.92 -2.29
N LEU A 175 -0.03 26.94 -2.35
CA LEU A 175 1.36 27.11 -1.91
C LEU A 175 2.19 27.96 -2.88
N GLN A 176 1.96 27.84 -4.17
CA GLN A 176 2.61 28.66 -5.19
C GLN A 176 2.12 30.12 -5.18
N GLY A 177 0.82 30.34 -4.92
CA GLY A 177 0.27 31.69 -4.77
C GLY A 177 0.80 32.46 -3.56
N ARG A 178 1.22 31.78 -2.52
CA ARG A 178 1.78 32.41 -1.29
C ARG A 178 3.25 32.81 -1.42
N LYS A 179 4.01 32.16 -2.33
CA LYS A 179 5.43 32.53 -2.60
C LYS A 179 5.59 33.77 -3.48
N ILE A 180 4.52 34.23 -4.16
CA ILE A 180 4.56 35.43 -5.01
C ILE A 180 4.26 36.70 -4.19
N GLN A 181 3.82 36.58 -2.94
CA GLN A 181 3.54 37.76 -2.10
C GLN A 181 4.66 38.11 -1.10
N VAL A 182 5.80 37.47 -1.19
CA VAL A 182 6.99 37.77 -0.35
C VAL A 182 8.17 38.10 -1.27
N VAL A 183 8.06 39.21 -1.98
CA VAL A 183 9.17 40.00 -2.54
C VAL A 183 8.87 41.47 -2.33
#